data_aab7602b6fe636fb6e6b5364ca150e04
#
_entry.id   aab7602b6fe636fb6e6b5364ca150e04
#
_cell.length_a   1.000
_cell.length_b   1.000
_cell.length_c   1.000
_cell.angle_alpha   90.00
_cell.angle_beta   90.00
_cell.angle_gamma   90.00
#
_symmetry.space_group_name_H-M   'P 1'
#
loop_
_entity.id
_entity.type
_entity.pdbx_description
1 polymer ?
#
loop_
_entity_poly.entity_id
_entity_poly.type
_entity_poly.pdbx_seq_one_letter_code
_entity_poly.pdbx_strand_id
1 'polypeptide(L)'
;MEIDLSYQVAATIFGVSYDEARDQQLVAFTDVTPKTRGPLIDNDQLDIVCATYTITDERVKSWDFSDPYRTDYIGLMVKKRSGMKKIEDLDGKIIGVSQGSTTQGNIEQMLQDRGIKATPEFLAFSGYPIIKSSLDAGNIDCFAMDRSTLSGYMNETVELLQPEVKFGEQNYGIATKKDSDLSAAVNQTVQECLASGWLDAEIEAWGLV
;
A
#
# COMPACT_ATOMS: atom_id res chain seq x y z
N MET A 1 8.39 9.94 0.95
CA MET A 1 7.10 10.42 0.41
C MET A 1 5.99 10.48 1.47
N GLU A 2 5.47 9.37 2.03
CA GLU A 2 4.32 9.42 2.99
C GLU A 2 4.66 10.12 4.30
N ILE A 3 5.89 10.01 4.79
CA ILE A 3 6.40 10.80 5.91
C ILE A 3 6.35 12.30 5.57
N ASP A 4 6.80 12.67 4.38
CA ASP A 4 6.82 14.07 3.93
C ASP A 4 5.40 14.60 3.72
N LEU A 5 4.50 13.77 3.16
CA LEU A 5 3.09 14.12 3.02
C LEU A 5 2.42 14.32 4.40
N SER A 6 2.79 13.52 5.40
CA SER A 6 2.29 13.71 6.78
C SER A 6 2.73 15.05 7.38
N TYR A 7 3.95 15.53 7.06
CA TYR A 7 4.38 16.87 7.46
C TYR A 7 3.67 17.99 6.70
N GLN A 8 3.28 17.78 5.42
CA GLN A 8 2.41 18.73 4.71
C GLN A 8 1.04 18.85 5.40
N VAL A 9 0.47 17.71 5.81
CA VAL A 9 -0.79 17.70 6.56
C VAL A 9 -0.64 18.46 7.88
N ALA A 10 0.42 18.21 8.63
CA ALA A 10 0.70 18.92 9.88
C ALA A 10 0.89 20.42 9.65
N ALA A 11 1.61 20.82 8.60
CA ALA A 11 1.78 22.24 8.24
C ALA A 11 0.44 22.94 8.02
N THR A 12 -0.49 22.31 7.29
CA THR A 12 -1.83 22.83 7.07
C THR A 12 -2.63 22.93 8.37
N ILE A 13 -2.61 21.88 9.21
CA ILE A 13 -3.39 21.83 10.47
C ILE A 13 -2.91 22.88 11.47
N PHE A 14 -1.58 23.05 11.61
CA PHE A 14 -0.99 23.98 12.58
C PHE A 14 -0.77 25.38 12.02
N GLY A 15 -1.02 25.62 10.72
CA GLY A 15 -0.86 26.94 10.09
C GLY A 15 0.61 27.40 10.02
N VAL A 16 1.54 26.48 9.81
CA VAL A 16 2.99 26.72 9.71
C VAL A 16 3.50 26.28 8.33
N SER A 17 4.75 26.59 8.01
CA SER A 17 5.40 26.06 6.80
C SER A 17 5.75 24.58 6.97
N TYR A 18 5.97 23.89 5.83
CA TYR A 18 6.47 22.50 5.82
C TYR A 18 7.80 22.34 6.58
N ASP A 19 8.74 23.28 6.38
CA ASP A 19 10.03 23.25 7.06
C ASP A 19 9.89 23.42 8.58
N GLU A 20 9.00 24.34 9.00
CA GLU A 20 8.70 24.52 10.42
C GLU A 20 8.04 23.29 11.04
N ALA A 21 7.12 22.63 10.32
CA ALA A 21 6.48 21.40 10.78
C ALA A 21 7.51 20.27 10.99
N ARG A 22 8.50 20.16 10.11
CA ARG A 22 9.61 19.19 10.25
C ARG A 22 10.57 19.55 11.37
N ASP A 23 11.04 20.79 11.41
CA ASP A 23 12.02 21.26 12.41
C ASP A 23 11.47 21.14 13.84
N GLN A 24 10.17 21.42 14.03
CA GLN A 24 9.48 21.29 15.31
C GLN A 24 8.99 19.87 15.59
N GLN A 25 9.16 18.94 14.65
CA GLN A 25 8.71 17.54 14.77
C GLN A 25 7.23 17.42 15.14
N LEU A 26 6.36 18.16 14.43
CA LEU A 26 4.92 18.23 14.74
C LEU A 26 4.15 16.93 14.40
N VAL A 27 4.84 15.90 13.92
CA VAL A 27 4.25 14.58 13.63
C VAL A 27 4.94 13.52 14.47
N ALA A 28 4.16 12.75 15.23
CA ALA A 28 4.60 11.53 15.88
C ALA A 28 4.26 10.32 14.99
N PHE A 29 5.25 9.48 14.69
CA PHE A 29 5.06 8.32 13.83
C PHE A 29 4.91 7.03 14.63
N THR A 30 3.99 6.17 14.20
CA THR A 30 3.74 4.84 14.77
C THR A 30 3.75 3.80 13.66
N ASP A 31 4.45 2.69 13.87
CA ASP A 31 4.47 1.58 12.93
C ASP A 31 3.10 0.89 12.84
N VAL A 32 2.63 0.68 11.63
CA VAL A 32 1.35 0.02 11.39
C VAL A 32 1.49 -1.13 10.39
N THR A 33 0.52 -2.02 10.42
CA THR A 33 0.32 -3.05 9.40
C THR A 33 -1.04 -2.86 8.72
N PRO A 34 -1.31 -3.48 7.57
CA PRO A 34 -2.64 -3.41 6.96
C PRO A 34 -3.77 -3.87 7.89
N LYS A 35 -3.48 -4.76 8.86
CA LYS A 35 -4.43 -5.25 9.84
C LYS A 35 -4.66 -4.28 11.01
N THR A 36 -3.63 -3.53 11.43
CA THR A 36 -3.68 -2.72 12.66
C THR A 36 -4.05 -1.27 12.43
N ARG A 37 -3.76 -0.69 11.26
CA ARG A 37 -3.92 0.75 10.98
C ARG A 37 -5.35 1.26 11.18
N GLY A 38 -6.39 0.53 10.76
CA GLY A 38 -7.79 0.91 10.96
C GLY A 38 -8.19 0.89 12.44
N PRO A 39 -8.03 -0.22 13.17
CA PRO A 39 -8.29 -0.28 14.61
C PRO A 39 -7.55 0.77 15.44
N LEU A 40 -6.35 1.21 15.04
CA LEU A 40 -5.62 2.26 15.76
C LEU A 40 -6.28 3.64 15.61
N ILE A 41 -6.88 3.95 14.43
CA ILE A 41 -7.72 5.14 14.26
C ILE A 41 -8.98 5.03 15.14
N ASP A 42 -9.68 3.90 15.11
CA ASP A 42 -10.93 3.70 15.83
C ASP A 42 -10.76 3.89 17.34
N ASN A 43 -9.59 3.54 17.87
CA ASN A 43 -9.23 3.63 19.29
C ASN A 43 -8.52 4.94 19.67
N ASP A 44 -8.54 5.97 18.81
CA ASP A 44 -7.91 7.28 19.01
C ASP A 44 -6.40 7.20 19.35
N GLN A 45 -5.72 6.16 18.84
CA GLN A 45 -4.27 5.99 18.96
C GLN A 45 -3.50 6.61 17.79
N LEU A 46 -4.19 6.90 16.70
CA LEU A 46 -3.70 7.63 15.53
C LEU A 46 -4.75 8.65 15.11
N ASP A 47 -4.30 9.85 14.81
CA ASP A 47 -5.14 10.92 14.24
C ASP A 47 -5.40 10.67 12.75
N ILE A 48 -4.37 10.22 12.03
CA ILE A 48 -4.40 9.92 10.59
C ILE A 48 -3.64 8.63 10.28
N VAL A 49 -3.96 8.00 9.16
CA VAL A 49 -3.14 6.93 8.55
C VAL A 49 -2.74 7.33 7.13
N CYS A 50 -1.45 7.60 6.95
CA CYS A 50 -0.79 7.83 5.66
C CYS A 50 0.21 6.69 5.42
N ALA A 51 -0.28 5.54 4.95
CA ALA A 51 0.50 4.29 4.90
C ALA A 51 -0.07 3.33 3.84
N THR A 52 0.04 3.68 2.55
CA THR A 52 -0.47 2.89 1.40
C THR A 52 -1.89 2.34 1.65
N TYR A 53 -2.80 3.19 2.18
CA TYR A 53 -4.12 2.75 2.56
C TYR A 53 -5.08 2.87 1.37
N THR A 54 -5.32 1.76 0.69
CA THR A 54 -6.22 1.69 -0.47
C THR A 54 -7.63 2.10 -0.08
N ILE A 55 -8.18 3.08 -0.79
CA ILE A 55 -9.57 3.48 -0.69
C ILE A 55 -10.43 2.35 -1.29
N THR A 56 -11.41 1.85 -0.54
CA THR A 56 -12.39 0.85 -1.02
C THR A 56 -13.79 1.20 -0.52
N ASP A 57 -14.82 0.76 -1.24
CA ASP A 57 -16.24 0.97 -0.87
C ASP A 57 -16.56 0.47 0.54
N GLU A 58 -15.84 -0.55 1.03
CA GLU A 58 -16.01 -1.07 2.38
C GLU A 58 -15.35 -0.15 3.41
N ARG A 59 -14.11 0.29 3.14
CA ARG A 59 -13.33 1.12 4.07
C ARG A 59 -13.92 2.51 4.26
N VAL A 60 -14.48 3.12 3.22
CA VAL A 60 -15.12 4.45 3.32
C VAL A 60 -16.39 4.46 4.18
N LYS A 61 -16.95 3.29 4.51
CA LYS A 61 -18.04 3.18 5.48
C LYS A 61 -17.57 3.39 6.92
N SER A 62 -16.32 3.04 7.21
CA SER A 62 -15.72 3.08 8.55
C SER A 62 -14.84 4.31 8.78
N TRP A 63 -14.17 4.80 7.74
CA TRP A 63 -13.21 5.90 7.83
C TRP A 63 -13.48 6.93 6.74
N ASP A 64 -13.10 8.19 7.00
CA ASP A 64 -13.00 9.17 5.94
C ASP A 64 -11.65 9.05 5.24
N PHE A 65 -11.61 9.28 3.94
CA PHE A 65 -10.40 9.25 3.14
C PHE A 65 -10.23 10.57 2.39
N SER A 66 -9.00 11.00 2.22
CA SER A 66 -8.66 12.04 1.25
C SER A 66 -8.90 11.55 -0.19
N ASP A 67 -8.82 12.47 -1.14
CA ASP A 67 -8.61 12.12 -2.54
C ASP A 67 -7.35 11.24 -2.67
N PRO A 68 -7.26 10.39 -3.72
CA PRO A 68 -6.08 9.56 -3.91
C PRO A 68 -4.82 10.40 -4.12
N TYR A 69 -3.82 10.20 -3.26
CA TYR A 69 -2.52 10.86 -3.42
C TYR A 69 -1.57 10.09 -4.36
N ARG A 70 -1.86 8.80 -4.62
CA ARG A 70 -1.08 7.95 -5.51
C ARG A 70 -1.88 6.72 -5.92
N THR A 71 -1.59 6.19 -7.12
CA THR A 71 -2.09 4.90 -7.60
C THR A 71 -0.94 3.91 -7.74
N ASP A 72 -1.15 2.67 -7.30
CA ASP A 72 -0.23 1.54 -7.49
C ASP A 72 -1.00 0.32 -8.01
N TYR A 73 -0.32 -0.78 -8.24
CA TYR A 73 -0.89 -2.04 -8.72
C TYR A 73 -0.32 -3.23 -7.95
N ILE A 74 -1.05 -4.32 -7.86
CA ILE A 74 -0.56 -5.56 -7.27
C ILE A 74 0.55 -6.14 -8.15
N GLY A 75 1.61 -6.60 -7.51
CA GLY A 75 2.71 -7.37 -8.10
C GLY A 75 2.79 -8.75 -7.50
N LEU A 76 3.40 -9.65 -8.26
CA LEU A 76 3.60 -11.05 -7.90
C LEU A 76 5.11 -11.32 -7.95
N MET A 77 5.77 -11.34 -6.79
CA MET A 77 7.20 -11.64 -6.70
C MET A 77 7.42 -13.13 -6.57
N VAL A 78 8.25 -13.69 -7.44
CA VAL A 78 8.60 -15.10 -7.46
C VAL A 78 10.12 -15.29 -7.48
N LYS A 79 10.61 -16.46 -7.07
CA LYS A 79 12.04 -16.77 -7.27
C LYS A 79 12.33 -17.01 -8.75
N LYS A 80 13.41 -16.46 -9.29
CA LYS A 80 13.86 -16.74 -10.67
C LYS A 80 14.01 -18.22 -10.96
N ARG A 81 14.48 -18.99 -9.97
CA ARG A 81 14.64 -20.46 -10.08
C ARG A 81 13.33 -21.25 -10.01
N SER A 82 12.18 -20.59 -9.75
CA SER A 82 10.87 -21.28 -9.70
C SER A 82 10.43 -21.81 -11.06
N GLY A 83 10.91 -21.19 -12.13
CA GLY A 83 10.52 -21.49 -13.49
C GLY A 83 9.14 -20.91 -13.88
N MET A 84 8.42 -20.28 -12.98
CA MET A 84 7.16 -19.60 -13.28
C MET A 84 7.40 -18.43 -14.25
N LYS A 85 6.54 -18.30 -15.28
CA LYS A 85 6.68 -17.28 -16.32
C LYS A 85 5.38 -16.51 -16.56
N LYS A 86 4.25 -17.07 -16.18
CA LYS A 86 2.93 -16.51 -16.42
C LYS A 86 1.99 -16.74 -15.22
N ILE A 87 0.90 -15.98 -15.17
CA ILE A 87 -0.06 -16.02 -14.06
C ILE A 87 -0.69 -17.41 -13.91
N GLU A 88 -0.89 -18.14 -15.01
CA GLU A 88 -1.42 -19.51 -14.98
C GLU A 88 -0.52 -20.49 -14.22
N ASP A 89 0.77 -20.18 -14.10
CA ASP A 89 1.73 -21.01 -13.35
C ASP A 89 1.53 -20.91 -11.82
N LEU A 90 0.63 -20.03 -11.36
CA LEU A 90 0.19 -19.95 -9.96
C LEU A 90 -0.76 -21.09 -9.55
N ASP A 91 -1.20 -21.94 -10.48
CA ASP A 91 -2.07 -23.07 -10.17
C ASP A 91 -1.41 -24.02 -9.16
N GLY A 92 -2.12 -24.29 -8.05
CA GLY A 92 -1.60 -25.11 -6.94
C GLY A 92 -0.39 -24.52 -6.21
N LYS A 93 -0.09 -23.22 -6.38
CA LYS A 93 1.01 -22.51 -5.71
C LYS A 93 0.54 -21.81 -4.44
N ILE A 94 1.47 -21.64 -3.51
CA ILE A 94 1.21 -20.93 -2.25
C ILE A 94 1.62 -19.47 -2.41
N ILE A 95 0.64 -18.57 -2.28
CA ILE A 95 0.83 -17.12 -2.34
C ILE A 95 0.80 -16.54 -0.92
N GLY A 96 1.89 -15.89 -0.51
CA GLY A 96 1.96 -15.13 0.73
C GLY A 96 1.38 -13.73 0.53
N VAL A 97 0.44 -13.34 1.40
CA VAL A 97 -0.21 -12.02 1.43
C VAL A 97 -0.20 -11.45 2.85
N SER A 98 -0.35 -10.14 3.00
CA SER A 98 -0.47 -9.52 4.32
C SER A 98 -1.90 -9.58 4.83
N GLN A 99 -2.08 -9.89 6.12
CA GLN A 99 -3.38 -9.84 6.79
C GLN A 99 -3.99 -8.44 6.71
N GLY A 100 -5.27 -8.35 6.32
CA GLY A 100 -6.00 -7.08 6.21
C GLY A 100 -5.67 -6.26 4.94
N SER A 101 -4.85 -6.79 4.01
CA SER A 101 -4.65 -6.19 2.68
C SER A 101 -5.79 -6.59 1.72
N THR A 102 -5.88 -5.85 0.62
CA THR A 102 -6.81 -6.13 -0.50
C THR A 102 -6.24 -7.16 -1.48
N THR A 103 -4.99 -7.57 -1.29
CA THR A 103 -4.17 -8.30 -2.28
C THR A 103 -4.80 -9.62 -2.71
N GLN A 104 -5.25 -10.45 -1.75
CA GLN A 104 -5.88 -11.73 -2.08
C GLN A 104 -7.11 -11.54 -2.98
N GLY A 105 -8.06 -10.70 -2.56
CA GLY A 105 -9.28 -10.47 -3.33
C GLY A 105 -9.01 -9.92 -4.73
N ASN A 106 -8.00 -9.06 -4.88
CA ASN A 106 -7.59 -8.54 -6.19
C ASN A 106 -6.98 -9.63 -7.10
N ILE A 107 -6.24 -10.59 -6.53
CA ILE A 107 -5.72 -11.72 -7.31
C ILE A 107 -6.87 -12.63 -7.75
N GLU A 108 -7.77 -12.99 -6.83
CA GLU A 108 -8.93 -13.82 -7.13
C GLU A 108 -9.81 -13.17 -8.22
N GLN A 109 -10.06 -11.87 -8.12
CA GLN A 109 -10.82 -11.11 -9.11
C GLN A 109 -10.10 -11.09 -10.48
N MET A 110 -8.80 -10.84 -10.49
CA MET A 110 -8.01 -10.85 -11.73
C MET A 110 -8.02 -12.22 -12.43
N LEU A 111 -7.91 -13.31 -11.68
CA LEU A 111 -8.01 -14.67 -12.24
C LEU A 111 -9.38 -14.91 -12.87
N GLN A 112 -10.45 -14.48 -12.18
CA GLN A 112 -11.82 -14.59 -12.68
C GLN A 112 -12.04 -13.76 -13.95
N ASP A 113 -11.68 -12.49 -13.95
CA ASP A 113 -11.88 -11.54 -15.05
C ASP A 113 -11.15 -11.99 -16.33
N ARG A 114 -10.00 -12.65 -16.16
CA ARG A 114 -9.22 -13.17 -17.28
C ARG A 114 -9.57 -14.61 -17.68
N GLY A 115 -10.50 -15.27 -16.98
CA GLY A 115 -10.87 -16.66 -17.21
C GLY A 115 -9.72 -17.65 -16.97
N ILE A 116 -8.76 -17.27 -16.09
CA ILE A 116 -7.62 -18.10 -15.71
C ILE A 116 -8.08 -19.10 -14.65
N LYS A 117 -7.93 -20.38 -14.91
CA LYS A 117 -8.39 -21.47 -14.02
C LYS A 117 -7.36 -21.88 -12.96
N ALA A 118 -6.41 -21.01 -12.63
CA ALA A 118 -5.46 -21.28 -11.57
C ALA A 118 -6.16 -21.20 -10.18
N THR A 119 -5.80 -22.12 -9.30
CA THR A 119 -6.33 -22.27 -7.94
C THR A 119 -5.22 -22.17 -6.90
N PRO A 120 -4.62 -20.99 -6.68
CA PRO A 120 -3.55 -20.83 -5.69
C PRO A 120 -4.10 -20.95 -4.27
N GLU A 121 -3.24 -21.38 -3.34
CA GLU A 121 -3.48 -21.28 -1.91
C GLU A 121 -2.95 -19.98 -1.36
N PHE A 122 -3.66 -19.34 -0.41
CA PHE A 122 -3.22 -18.10 0.22
C PHE A 122 -2.80 -18.33 1.66
N LEU A 123 -1.59 -17.87 2.01
CA LEU A 123 -1.12 -17.77 3.39
C LEU A 123 -1.04 -16.30 3.81
N ALA A 124 -1.77 -15.93 4.86
CA ALA A 124 -1.81 -14.59 5.39
C ALA A 124 -0.82 -14.41 6.54
N PHE A 125 0.07 -13.41 6.42
CA PHE A 125 1.15 -13.10 7.36
C PHE A 125 0.90 -11.76 8.06
N SER A 126 1.52 -11.58 9.22
CA SER A 126 1.38 -10.36 10.02
C SER A 126 2.19 -9.16 9.49
N GLY A 127 3.15 -9.39 8.59
CA GLY A 127 3.98 -8.31 8.04
C GLY A 127 4.82 -8.77 6.84
N TYR A 128 5.25 -7.81 6.05
CA TYR A 128 5.96 -8.03 4.79
C TYR A 128 7.33 -8.72 4.92
N PRO A 129 8.19 -8.40 5.91
CA PRO A 129 9.47 -9.07 6.07
C PRO A 129 9.34 -10.58 6.27
N ILE A 130 8.26 -11.02 6.97
CA ILE A 130 8.01 -12.46 7.20
C ILE A 130 7.60 -13.14 5.89
N ILE A 131 6.81 -12.48 5.04
CA ILE A 131 6.44 -13.01 3.73
C ILE A 131 7.69 -13.19 2.86
N LYS A 132 8.55 -12.16 2.81
CA LYS A 132 9.82 -12.25 2.06
C LYS A 132 10.71 -13.38 2.55
N SER A 133 10.87 -13.50 3.88
CA SER A 133 11.64 -14.60 4.47
C SER A 133 11.05 -15.98 4.13
N SER A 134 9.71 -16.10 4.11
CA SER A 134 9.02 -17.34 3.73
C SER A 134 9.20 -17.68 2.25
N LEU A 135 9.21 -16.66 1.37
CA LEU A 135 9.54 -16.84 -0.04
C LEU A 135 11.00 -17.33 -0.19
N ASP A 136 11.94 -16.69 0.48
CA ASP A 136 13.37 -17.07 0.39
C ASP A 136 13.61 -18.48 0.91
N ALA A 137 12.96 -18.88 2.00
CA ALA A 137 13.02 -20.23 2.55
C ALA A 137 12.35 -21.28 1.65
N GLY A 138 11.41 -20.88 0.79
CA GLY A 138 10.63 -21.80 -0.08
C GLY A 138 9.39 -22.37 0.60
N ASN A 139 8.91 -21.74 1.66
CA ASN A 139 7.66 -22.09 2.33
C ASN A 139 6.44 -21.55 1.57
N ILE A 140 6.64 -20.57 0.70
CA ILE A 140 5.66 -20.04 -0.26
C ILE A 140 6.33 -19.93 -1.63
N ASP A 141 5.52 -19.91 -2.68
CA ASP A 141 5.97 -19.83 -4.07
C ASP A 141 5.96 -18.39 -4.61
N CYS A 142 5.05 -17.55 -4.11
CA CYS A 142 4.85 -16.19 -4.54
C CYS A 142 4.64 -15.28 -3.35
N PHE A 143 5.25 -14.09 -3.36
CA PHE A 143 4.95 -12.98 -2.46
C PHE A 143 4.18 -11.91 -3.23
N ALA A 144 2.92 -11.70 -2.87
CA ALA A 144 2.05 -10.75 -3.55
C ALA A 144 1.77 -9.53 -2.66
N MET A 145 1.98 -8.35 -3.23
CA MET A 145 1.60 -7.05 -2.66
C MET A 145 1.80 -5.93 -3.70
N ASP A 146 1.66 -4.69 -3.28
CA ASP A 146 1.81 -3.50 -4.13
C ASP A 146 3.22 -3.41 -4.72
N ARG A 147 3.32 -3.08 -6.00
CA ARG A 147 4.58 -3.12 -6.77
C ARG A 147 5.66 -2.22 -6.20
N SER A 148 5.29 -1.02 -5.78
CA SER A 148 6.25 -0.09 -5.20
C SER A 148 6.86 -0.63 -3.90
N THR A 149 6.07 -1.32 -3.10
CA THR A 149 6.59 -1.96 -1.89
C THR A 149 7.44 -3.18 -2.22
N LEU A 150 7.04 -4.00 -3.22
CA LEU A 150 7.88 -5.11 -3.70
C LEU A 150 9.23 -4.63 -4.20
N SER A 151 9.34 -3.42 -4.78
CA SER A 151 10.62 -2.88 -5.26
C SER A 151 11.69 -2.85 -4.16
N GLY A 152 11.29 -2.56 -2.92
CA GLY A 152 12.18 -2.58 -1.75
C GLY A 152 12.67 -3.99 -1.35
N TYR A 153 12.04 -5.05 -1.85
CA TYR A 153 12.41 -6.45 -1.59
C TYR A 153 13.10 -7.13 -2.78
N MET A 154 13.26 -6.40 -3.90
CA MET A 154 13.90 -6.95 -5.10
C MET A 154 15.39 -7.20 -4.85
N ASN A 155 15.87 -8.33 -5.39
CA ASN A 155 17.28 -8.68 -5.42
C ASN A 155 17.58 -9.62 -6.59
N GLU A 156 18.81 -10.10 -6.70
CA GLU A 156 19.25 -10.96 -7.81
C GLU A 156 18.51 -12.30 -7.91
N THR A 157 17.86 -12.76 -6.84
CA THR A 157 17.25 -14.10 -6.76
C THR A 157 15.75 -14.11 -7.09
N VAL A 158 15.11 -12.94 -7.14
CA VAL A 158 13.67 -12.79 -7.37
C VAL A 158 13.36 -11.96 -8.60
N GLU A 159 12.16 -12.11 -9.13
CA GLU A 159 11.63 -11.34 -10.25
C GLU A 159 10.13 -11.10 -10.05
N LEU A 160 9.56 -10.11 -10.73
CA LEU A 160 8.12 -9.96 -10.83
C LEU A 160 7.60 -10.87 -11.96
N LEU A 161 6.57 -11.64 -11.65
CA LEU A 161 5.87 -12.46 -12.62
C LEU A 161 5.01 -11.56 -13.53
N GLN A 162 5.25 -11.60 -14.83
CA GLN A 162 4.55 -10.81 -15.85
C GLN A 162 4.37 -9.32 -15.45
N PRO A 163 5.44 -8.54 -15.27
CA PRO A 163 5.35 -7.15 -14.81
C PRO A 163 4.56 -6.23 -15.75
N GLU A 164 4.38 -6.61 -17.02
CA GLU A 164 3.57 -5.90 -18.00
C GLU A 164 2.05 -6.00 -17.70
N VAL A 165 1.63 -7.00 -16.93
CA VAL A 165 0.23 -7.20 -16.56
C VAL A 165 -0.12 -6.36 -15.34
N LYS A 166 -0.76 -5.22 -15.55
CA LYS A 166 -1.31 -4.39 -14.46
C LYS A 166 -2.68 -4.91 -14.03
N PHE A 167 -2.87 -5.11 -12.73
CA PHE A 167 -4.15 -5.50 -12.12
C PHE A 167 -4.22 -5.03 -10.66
N GLY A 168 -5.42 -5.08 -10.08
CA GLY A 168 -5.64 -4.74 -8.68
C GLY A 168 -5.18 -3.31 -8.38
N GLU A 169 -5.77 -2.32 -9.05
CA GLU A 169 -5.46 -0.91 -8.86
C GLU A 169 -5.65 -0.50 -7.39
N GLN A 170 -4.64 0.15 -6.83
CA GLN A 170 -4.56 0.58 -5.44
C GLN A 170 -4.49 2.12 -5.39
N ASN A 171 -5.64 2.76 -5.22
CA ASN A 171 -5.73 4.21 -5.02
C ASN A 171 -5.53 4.50 -3.53
N TYR A 172 -4.39 5.05 -3.13
CA TYR A 172 -4.06 5.34 -1.74
C TYR A 172 -4.60 6.68 -1.30
N GLY A 173 -5.33 6.69 -0.18
CA GLY A 173 -5.76 7.91 0.50
C GLY A 173 -5.22 7.97 1.93
N ILE A 174 -5.19 9.15 2.50
CA ILE A 174 -4.97 9.34 3.93
C ILE A 174 -6.30 9.13 4.63
N ALA A 175 -6.32 8.21 5.60
CA ALA A 175 -7.52 7.92 6.36
C ALA A 175 -7.55 8.66 7.70
N THR A 176 -8.73 9.13 8.08
CA THR A 176 -9.06 9.70 9.39
C THR A 176 -10.23 8.92 10.00
N LYS A 177 -10.47 9.10 11.29
CA LYS A 177 -11.70 8.60 11.92
C LYS A 177 -12.92 9.16 11.19
N LYS A 178 -13.99 8.37 11.14
CA LYS A 178 -15.24 8.80 10.49
C LYS A 178 -15.77 10.07 11.14
N ASP A 179 -16.15 11.06 10.33
CA ASP A 179 -16.64 12.37 10.73
C ASP A 179 -15.63 13.18 11.59
N SER A 180 -14.33 12.93 11.40
CA SER A 180 -13.27 13.69 12.07
C SER A 180 -13.21 15.14 11.57
N ASP A 181 -12.95 16.08 12.48
CA ASP A 181 -12.67 17.49 12.16
C ASP A 181 -11.38 17.67 11.34
N LEU A 182 -10.49 16.67 11.32
CA LEU A 182 -9.27 16.68 10.53
C LEU A 182 -9.51 16.34 9.05
N SER A 183 -10.61 15.63 8.72
CA SER A 183 -10.86 15.08 7.37
C SER A 183 -10.80 16.16 6.28
N ALA A 184 -11.37 17.33 6.54
CA ALA A 184 -11.39 18.44 5.59
C ALA A 184 -9.98 19.00 5.34
N ALA A 185 -9.17 19.23 6.39
CA ALA A 185 -7.81 19.75 6.27
C ALA A 185 -6.88 18.75 5.60
N VAL A 186 -7.02 17.46 5.92
CA VAL A 186 -6.27 16.37 5.29
C VAL A 186 -6.56 16.32 3.78
N ASN A 187 -7.83 16.37 3.37
CA ASN A 187 -8.19 16.35 1.96
C ASN A 187 -7.73 17.60 1.21
N GLN A 188 -7.89 18.78 1.82
CA GLN A 188 -7.39 20.03 1.25
C GLN A 188 -5.88 19.95 0.99
N THR A 189 -5.10 19.47 1.95
CA THR A 189 -3.64 19.31 1.78
C THR A 189 -3.30 18.41 0.60
N VAL A 190 -3.98 17.26 0.46
CA VAL A 190 -3.75 16.35 -0.67
C VAL A 190 -4.07 17.03 -1.99
N GLN A 191 -5.19 17.76 -2.08
CA GLN A 191 -5.57 18.50 -3.29
C GLN A 191 -4.54 19.59 -3.64
N GLU A 192 -4.03 20.34 -2.66
CA GLU A 192 -2.98 21.35 -2.87
C GLU A 192 -1.66 20.71 -3.32
N CYS A 193 -1.26 19.59 -2.73
CA CYS A 193 -0.08 18.84 -3.13
C CYS A 193 -0.19 18.27 -4.56
N LEU A 194 -1.38 17.81 -4.97
CA LEU A 194 -1.68 17.39 -6.33
C LEU A 194 -1.61 18.57 -7.31
N ALA A 195 -2.30 19.66 -6.99
CA ALA A 195 -2.40 20.83 -7.86
C ALA A 195 -1.05 21.55 -8.07
N SER A 196 -0.18 21.54 -7.07
CA SER A 196 1.17 22.12 -7.16
C SER A 196 2.18 21.23 -7.89
N GLY A 197 1.87 19.97 -8.16
CA GLY A 197 2.82 18.97 -8.69
C GLY A 197 3.83 18.47 -7.65
N TRP A 198 3.65 18.81 -6.37
CA TRP A 198 4.54 18.36 -5.29
C TRP A 198 4.54 16.84 -5.15
N LEU A 199 3.37 16.20 -5.24
CA LEU A 199 3.25 14.74 -5.17
C LEU A 199 3.97 14.04 -6.33
N ASP A 200 3.87 14.55 -7.55
CA ASP A 200 4.57 13.99 -8.72
C ASP A 200 6.10 14.07 -8.53
N ALA A 201 6.58 15.21 -8.04
CA ALA A 201 8.01 15.39 -7.75
C ALA A 201 8.51 14.44 -6.65
N GLU A 202 7.72 14.24 -5.59
CA GLU A 202 8.02 13.27 -4.52
C GLU A 202 8.02 11.82 -5.01
N ILE A 203 7.02 11.43 -5.82
CA ILE A 203 6.93 10.10 -6.42
C ILE A 203 8.17 9.80 -7.25
N GLU A 204 8.61 10.76 -8.07
CA GLU A 204 9.83 10.66 -8.88
C GLU A 204 11.09 10.57 -8.01
N ALA A 205 11.22 11.47 -7.02
CA ALA A 205 12.37 11.52 -6.11
C ALA A 205 12.58 10.22 -5.33
N TRP A 206 11.48 9.54 -4.96
CA TRP A 206 11.52 8.25 -4.28
C TRP A 206 11.58 7.04 -5.22
N GLY A 207 11.58 7.25 -6.55
CA GLY A 207 11.63 6.17 -7.54
C GLY A 207 10.40 5.26 -7.51
N LEU A 208 9.23 5.83 -7.24
CA LEU A 208 7.96 5.10 -7.08
C LEU A 208 7.11 5.09 -8.35
N VAL A 209 7.69 5.38 -9.51
CA VAL A 209 7.05 5.41 -10.85
C VAL A 209 6.93 4.01 -11.48
#